data_561da905e11b7f84268e799146edf5c0
#
_entry.id   561da905e11b7f84268e799146edf5c0
#
_cell.length_a   1.000
_cell.length_b   1.000
_cell.length_c   1.000
_cell.angle_alpha   90.00
_cell.angle_beta   90.00
_cell.angle_gamma   90.00
#
_symmetry.space_group_name_H-M   'P 1'
#
loop_
_entity.id
_entity.type
_entity.pdbx_description
1 polymer ?
#
loop_
_entity_poly.entity_id
_entity_poly.type
_entity_poly.pdbx_seq_one_letter_code
_entity_poly.pdbx_strand_id
1 'polypeptide(L)' 'EDVAGASADTQASQGSSQAIAALVSLGYSQSEAALAVSKIDAALPVEEIIKLALRSMAGRR' A
#
# COMPACT_ATOMS: atom_id res chain seq x y z
N GLU A 1 -8.31 16.02 -18.70
CA GLU A 1 -8.39 15.06 -19.29
C GLU A 1 -7.32 14.13 -19.10
N ASP A 2 -6.18 14.53 -19.13
CA ASP A 2 -5.20 13.67 -18.83
C ASP A 2 -5.46 13.11 -17.51
N VAL A 3 -6.23 13.71 -16.78
CA VAL A 3 -6.61 13.21 -15.51
C VAL A 3 -7.23 11.86 -15.62
N ALA A 4 -8.05 11.65 -16.59
CA ALA A 4 -8.71 10.39 -16.73
C ALA A 4 -7.74 9.29 -17.03
N GLY A 5 -6.80 9.55 -17.87
CA GLY A 5 -5.84 8.56 -18.20
C GLY A 5 -4.97 8.23 -17.02
N ALA A 6 -4.59 9.24 -16.30
CA ALA A 6 -3.77 9.04 -15.14
C ALA A 6 -4.52 8.26 -14.09
N SER A 7 -5.79 8.48 -14.02
CA SER A 7 -6.59 7.79 -13.05
C SER A 7 -6.59 6.32 -13.24
N ALA A 8 -6.67 5.90 -14.46
CA ALA A 8 -6.75 4.51 -14.75
C ALA A 8 -5.48 3.81 -14.29
N ASP A 9 -4.37 4.39 -14.56
CA ASP A 9 -3.14 3.84 -14.16
C ASP A 9 -2.98 3.89 -12.69
N THR A 10 -3.34 4.98 -12.13
CA THR A 10 -3.16 5.18 -10.74
C THR A 10 -3.99 4.28 -9.91
N GLN A 11 -5.05 3.75 -10.47
CA GLN A 11 -5.89 2.92 -9.68
C GLN A 11 -5.18 1.70 -9.18
N ALA A 12 -4.38 1.07 -9.99
CA ALA A 12 -3.64 -0.08 -9.57
C ALA A 12 -2.56 0.32 -8.59
N SER A 13 -1.90 1.43 -8.82
CA SER A 13 -0.87 1.82 -7.88
C SER A 13 -1.43 2.61 -6.73
N GLN A 14 -2.67 3.07 -6.85
CA GLN A 14 -3.29 3.79 -5.78
C GLN A 14 -3.52 2.92 -4.57
N GLY A 15 -3.85 1.67 -4.78
CA GLY A 15 -4.03 0.76 -3.67
C GLY A 15 -2.75 0.67 -2.83
N SER A 16 -1.64 0.48 -3.51
CA SER A 16 -0.36 0.40 -2.82
C SER A 16 0.02 1.72 -2.18
N SER A 17 -0.15 2.79 -2.92
CA SER A 17 0.18 4.11 -2.38
C SER A 17 -0.61 4.44 -1.15
N GLN A 18 -1.90 4.15 -1.20
CA GLN A 18 -2.76 4.43 -0.08
C GLN A 18 -2.41 3.58 1.12
N ALA A 19 -2.06 2.32 0.86
CA ALA A 19 -1.68 1.44 1.94
C ALA A 19 -0.39 1.93 2.59
N ILE A 20 0.56 2.35 1.78
CA ILE A 20 1.81 2.87 2.32
C ILE A 20 1.54 4.11 3.15
N ALA A 21 0.72 5.01 2.64
CA ALA A 21 0.41 6.23 3.37
C ALA A 21 -0.25 5.92 4.70
N ALA A 22 -1.14 4.95 4.71
CA ALA A 22 -1.81 4.57 5.93
C ALA A 22 -0.83 4.01 6.95
N LEU A 23 0.10 3.19 6.47
CA LEU A 23 1.09 2.61 7.37
C LEU A 23 2.01 3.68 7.94
N VAL A 24 2.37 4.64 7.12
CA VAL A 24 3.21 5.72 7.59
C VAL A 24 2.47 6.52 8.65
N SER A 25 1.18 6.72 8.46
CA SER A 25 0.36 7.40 9.44
C SER A 25 0.33 6.67 10.76
N LEU A 26 0.48 5.37 10.71
CA LEU A 26 0.49 4.57 11.92
C LEU A 26 1.85 4.55 12.60
N GLY A 27 2.84 5.14 11.99
CA GLY A 27 4.14 5.23 12.62
C GLY A 27 5.24 4.45 11.95
N TYR A 28 4.95 3.75 10.87
CA TYR A 28 5.98 3.00 10.17
C TYR A 28 6.73 3.91 9.21
N SER A 29 7.97 3.56 8.92
CA SER A 29 8.73 4.36 7.97
C SER A 29 8.25 4.07 6.57
N GLN A 30 8.49 5.00 5.68
CA GLN A 30 8.05 4.83 4.31
C GLN A 30 8.74 3.66 3.65
N SER A 31 10.00 3.46 3.94
CA SER A 31 10.75 2.33 3.40
C SER A 31 10.15 1.02 3.83
N GLU A 32 9.87 0.89 5.10
CA GLU A 32 9.29 -0.33 5.62
C GLU A 32 7.92 -0.58 5.06
N ALA A 33 7.11 0.47 5.01
CA ALA A 33 5.78 0.33 4.47
C ALA A 33 5.83 -0.08 3.00
N ALA A 34 6.71 0.53 2.24
CA ALA A 34 6.83 0.20 0.84
C ALA A 34 7.29 -1.23 0.64
N LEU A 35 8.22 -1.67 1.43
CA LEU A 35 8.70 -3.04 1.33
C LEU A 35 7.60 -4.03 1.65
N ALA A 36 6.88 -3.78 2.72
CA ALA A 36 5.81 -4.68 3.12
C ALA A 36 4.73 -4.75 2.05
N VAL A 37 4.35 -3.60 1.54
CA VAL A 37 3.29 -3.55 0.55
C VAL A 37 3.73 -4.17 -0.77
N SER A 38 4.99 -4.05 -1.10
CA SER A 38 5.47 -4.57 -2.37
C SER A 38 5.40 -6.09 -2.44
N LYS A 39 5.30 -6.74 -1.31
CA LYS A 39 5.19 -8.19 -1.29
C LYS A 39 3.75 -8.66 -1.35
N ILE A 40 2.82 -7.74 -1.37
CA ILE A 40 1.42 -8.06 -1.36
C ILE A 40 0.83 -7.79 -2.73
N ASP A 41 -0.14 -8.59 -3.11
CA ASP A 41 -0.80 -8.45 -4.40
C ASP A 41 -1.49 -7.09 -4.47
N ALA A 42 -1.08 -6.26 -5.41
CA ALA A 42 -1.65 -4.93 -5.55
C ALA A 42 -3.10 -4.96 -6.01
N ALA A 43 -3.55 -6.09 -6.50
CA ALA A 43 -4.93 -6.21 -6.93
C ALA A 43 -5.89 -6.31 -5.77
N LEU A 44 -5.39 -6.53 -4.58
CA LEU A 44 -6.25 -6.62 -3.41
C LEU A 44 -6.76 -5.25 -3.01
N PRO A 45 -7.90 -5.21 -2.31
CA PRO A 45 -8.39 -3.93 -1.80
C PRO A 45 -7.40 -3.34 -0.82
N VAL A 46 -7.44 -2.02 -0.70
CA VAL A 46 -6.52 -1.33 0.18
C VAL A 46 -6.56 -1.89 1.59
N GLU A 47 -7.75 -2.17 2.08
CA GLU A 47 -7.90 -2.70 3.43
C GLU A 47 -7.14 -3.98 3.63
N GLU A 48 -7.22 -4.86 2.62
CA GLU A 48 -6.53 -6.12 2.69
C GLU A 48 -5.03 -5.91 2.65
N ILE A 49 -4.59 -5.00 1.79
CA ILE A 49 -3.17 -4.72 1.68
C ILE A 49 -2.63 -4.23 3.01
N ILE A 50 -3.36 -3.32 3.64
CA ILE A 50 -2.93 -2.78 4.92
C ILE A 50 -2.89 -3.87 5.97
N LYS A 51 -3.92 -4.68 6.00
CA LYS A 51 -4.01 -5.75 6.97
C LYS A 51 -2.85 -6.73 6.83
N LEU A 52 -2.59 -7.14 5.61
CA LEU A 52 -1.51 -8.09 5.37
C LEU A 52 -0.14 -7.48 5.65
N ALA A 53 0.00 -6.21 5.32
CA ALA A 53 1.25 -5.53 5.59
C ALA A 53 1.50 -5.43 7.09
N LEU A 54 0.46 -5.10 7.84
CA LEU A 54 0.61 -5.01 9.27
C LEU A 54 0.99 -6.35 9.88
N ARG A 55 0.36 -7.40 9.40
CA ARG A 55 0.67 -8.72 9.87
C ARG A 55 2.11 -9.07 9.59
N SER A 56 2.54 -8.75 8.39
CA SER A 56 3.90 -9.04 7.98
C SER A 56 4.90 -8.30 8.84
N MET A 57 4.64 -7.03 9.09
CA MET A 57 5.56 -6.23 9.87
C MET A 57 5.53 -6.59 11.33
N ALA A 58 4.36 -6.88 11.85
CA ALA A 58 4.26 -7.28 13.24
C ALA A 58 4.93 -8.63 13.48
N GLY A 59 4.82 -9.49 12.52
CA GLY A 59 5.40 -10.81 12.67
C GLY A 59 6.90 -10.82 12.56
N ARG A 60 7.45 -9.73 12.08
CA ARG A 60 8.85 -9.66 11.94
C ARG A 60 9.59 -9.44 13.22
N ARG A 61 8.95 -9.04 14.23
CA ARG A 61 9.60 -8.79 15.45
C ARG A 61 10.05 -10.04 16.13
#